data_702d76c5c5f683c84d91703ea8c2b3be
#
_entry.id   702d76c5c5f683c84d91703ea8c2b3be
#
_cell.length_a   1.000
_cell.length_b   1.000
_cell.length_c   1.000
_cell.angle_alpha   90.00
_cell.angle_beta   90.00
_cell.angle_gamma   90.00
#
_symmetry.space_group_name_H-M   'P 1'
#
loop_
_entity.id
_entity.type
_entity.pdbx_description
1 polymer ?
#
loop_
_entity_poly.entity_id
_entity_poly.type
_entity_poly.pdbx_seq_one_letter_code
_entity_poly.pdbx_strand_id
1 'polypeptide(L)'
;MGRLFGPWLVALAFWAAAMPMRPALAQANFDRPGGDYTSAPVLSGDPADCALVCERDRRCRAWTFAYPTDTAGGAVCWLKGSVPPRVQDNCCVSGVRGAGVVEPRSAAMETSIDRFGGDYKNFELNTRDGGDDACKAACTADSKCRAWTYARPGYAGKDAQCFLKKEIKPPRRKAGFTSGVVR
;
A
#
# COMPACT_ATOMS: atom_id res chain seq x y z
N MET A 1 -56.05 36.17 43.19
CA MET A 1 -55.48 36.15 41.79
C MET A 1 -54.05 35.74 41.87
N GLY A 2 -53.73 34.45 41.76
CA GLY A 2 -52.38 33.91 41.82
C GLY A 2 -52.09 33.18 40.50
N ARG A 3 -51.10 33.65 39.75
CA ARG A 3 -50.60 32.98 38.51
C ARG A 3 -49.43 32.10 38.89
N LEU A 4 -49.61 30.79 38.72
CA LEU A 4 -48.58 29.78 38.82
C LEU A 4 -47.84 29.72 37.48
N PHE A 5 -46.53 30.05 37.45
CA PHE A 5 -45.67 29.81 36.36
C PHE A 5 -44.95 28.46 36.58
N GLY A 6 -45.26 27.46 35.77
CA GLY A 6 -44.57 26.20 35.76
C GLY A 6 -43.26 26.29 34.98
N PRO A 7 -42.17 25.61 35.40
CA PRO A 7 -40.90 25.60 34.66
C PRO A 7 -41.00 24.63 33.47
N TRP A 8 -40.74 25.13 32.28
CA TRP A 8 -40.59 24.32 31.08
C TRP A 8 -39.19 23.70 31.11
N LEU A 9 -39.09 22.39 31.34
CA LEU A 9 -37.89 21.60 31.15
C LEU A 9 -37.69 21.35 29.65
N VAL A 10 -36.76 22.08 29.06
CA VAL A 10 -36.28 21.80 27.70
C VAL A 10 -35.33 20.61 27.75
N ALA A 11 -35.78 19.45 27.37
CA ALA A 11 -34.93 18.27 27.19
C ALA A 11 -34.10 18.44 25.92
N LEU A 12 -32.84 18.78 26.07
CA LEU A 12 -31.84 18.73 24.98
C LEU A 12 -31.51 17.28 24.67
N ALA A 13 -32.11 16.73 23.62
CA ALA A 13 -31.76 15.43 23.09
C ALA A 13 -30.40 15.56 22.37
N PHE A 14 -29.32 15.04 22.98
CA PHE A 14 -28.03 14.87 22.33
C PHE A 14 -28.15 13.73 21.32
N TRP A 15 -28.25 14.07 20.06
CA TRP A 15 -28.05 13.14 18.95
C TRP A 15 -26.54 12.86 18.82
N ALA A 16 -26.07 11.78 19.41
CA ALA A 16 -24.75 11.24 19.12
C ALA A 16 -24.77 10.70 17.69
N ALA A 17 -24.27 11.49 16.74
CA ALA A 17 -24.05 11.03 15.38
C ALA A 17 -22.96 9.94 15.42
N ALA A 18 -23.37 8.68 15.27
CA ALA A 18 -22.46 7.57 15.08
C ALA A 18 -21.72 7.80 13.75
N MET A 19 -20.48 8.28 13.82
CA MET A 19 -19.61 8.36 12.64
C MET A 19 -19.34 6.95 12.16
N PRO A 20 -19.58 6.64 10.86
CA PRO A 20 -19.23 5.34 10.33
C PRO A 20 -17.72 5.13 10.50
N MET A 21 -17.32 4.10 11.24
CA MET A 21 -15.92 3.66 11.30
C MET A 21 -15.51 3.26 9.89
N ARG A 22 -14.64 4.04 9.26
CA ARG A 22 -14.02 3.64 8.01
C ARG A 22 -13.06 2.51 8.31
N PRO A 23 -13.10 1.40 7.55
CA PRO A 23 -12.13 0.32 7.73
C PRO A 23 -10.72 0.90 7.58
N ALA A 24 -9.83 0.53 8.51
CA ALA A 24 -8.44 0.89 8.40
C ALA A 24 -7.84 0.16 7.19
N LEU A 25 -7.27 0.90 6.26
CA LEU A 25 -6.63 0.34 5.07
C LEU A 25 -5.16 0.10 5.34
N ALA A 26 -4.60 -0.97 4.75
CA ALA A 26 -3.16 -1.14 4.66
C ALA A 26 -2.56 -0.06 3.76
N GLN A 27 -1.35 0.36 4.09
CA GLN A 27 -0.69 1.47 3.42
C GLN A 27 0.63 1.03 2.81
N ALA A 28 0.76 1.21 1.51
CA ALA A 28 2.02 1.08 0.79
C ALA A 28 2.96 2.24 1.16
N ASN A 29 4.26 1.94 1.13
CA ASN A 29 5.33 2.89 1.48
C ASN A 29 5.27 3.40 2.93
N PHE A 30 4.78 2.55 3.84
CA PHE A 30 4.81 2.80 5.27
C PHE A 30 5.25 1.55 6.02
N ASP A 31 6.13 1.72 6.99
CA ASP A 31 6.46 0.76 8.04
C ASP A 31 5.75 1.09 9.36
N ARG A 32 5.75 0.13 10.28
CA ARG A 32 5.38 0.27 11.70
C ARG A 32 6.48 -0.32 12.57
N PRO A 33 7.57 0.42 12.82
CA PRO A 33 8.71 -0.11 13.55
C PRO A 33 8.36 -0.53 14.96
N GLY A 34 8.84 -1.71 15.38
CA GLY A 34 8.65 -2.24 16.73
C GLY A 34 7.37 -3.04 16.95
N GLY A 35 7.25 -3.58 18.17
CA GLY A 35 6.12 -4.42 18.58
C GLY A 35 6.11 -5.82 17.96
N ASP A 36 7.18 -6.21 17.26
CA ASP A 36 7.30 -7.50 16.60
C ASP A 36 7.41 -8.64 17.63
N TYR A 37 6.62 -9.69 17.44
CA TYR A 37 6.74 -10.90 18.24
C TYR A 37 7.11 -12.13 17.41
N THR A 38 6.97 -12.05 16.09
CA THR A 38 7.39 -13.09 15.15
C THR A 38 7.50 -12.54 13.73
N SER A 39 8.20 -13.27 12.88
CA SER A 39 8.27 -13.01 11.45
C SER A 39 8.18 -14.32 10.67
N ALA A 40 7.74 -14.24 9.42
CA ALA A 40 7.65 -15.35 8.49
C ALA A 40 7.99 -14.93 7.07
N PRO A 41 8.61 -15.80 6.27
CA PRO A 41 8.82 -15.52 4.85
C PRO A 41 7.49 -15.49 4.10
N VAL A 42 7.37 -14.58 3.13
CA VAL A 42 6.20 -14.50 2.24
C VAL A 42 6.63 -14.93 0.84
N LEU A 43 6.48 -16.21 0.54
CA LEU A 43 6.96 -16.81 -0.71
C LEU A 43 6.28 -16.23 -1.96
N SER A 44 5.03 -15.80 -1.84
CA SER A 44 4.30 -15.13 -2.94
C SER A 44 4.83 -13.74 -3.24
N GLY A 45 5.53 -13.10 -2.27
CA GLY A 45 5.91 -11.69 -2.35
C GLY A 45 4.71 -10.73 -2.31
N ASP A 46 3.51 -11.18 -1.94
CA ASP A 46 2.29 -10.37 -1.89
C ASP A 46 1.97 -9.90 -0.46
N PRO A 47 1.88 -8.59 -0.21
CA PRO A 47 1.48 -8.05 1.09
C PRO A 47 0.13 -8.57 1.60
N ALA A 48 -0.78 -8.98 0.69
CA ALA A 48 -2.06 -9.55 1.08
C ALA A 48 -1.91 -10.84 1.89
N ASP A 49 -0.89 -11.65 1.60
CA ASP A 49 -0.64 -12.87 2.37
C ASP A 49 -0.14 -12.56 3.79
N CYS A 50 0.65 -11.50 3.96
CA CYS A 50 1.04 -11.01 5.29
C CYS A 50 -0.19 -10.54 6.09
N ALA A 51 -1.10 -9.80 5.47
CA ALA A 51 -2.36 -9.42 6.10
C ALA A 51 -3.18 -10.65 6.53
N LEU A 52 -3.31 -11.67 5.68
CA LEU A 52 -4.02 -12.92 5.98
C LEU A 52 -3.38 -13.71 7.14
N VAL A 53 -2.06 -13.73 7.23
CA VAL A 53 -1.36 -14.35 8.37
C VAL A 53 -1.71 -13.62 9.66
N CYS A 54 -1.72 -12.29 9.66
CA CYS A 54 -2.15 -11.49 10.81
C CYS A 54 -3.61 -11.76 11.22
N GLU A 55 -4.52 -11.89 10.24
CA GLU A 55 -5.93 -12.19 10.51
C GLU A 55 -6.12 -13.53 11.26
N ARG A 56 -5.33 -14.54 10.92
CA ARG A 56 -5.40 -15.90 11.50
C ARG A 56 -4.74 -16.00 12.86
N ASP A 57 -3.86 -15.06 13.23
CA ASP A 57 -3.19 -15.05 14.53
C ASP A 57 -3.89 -14.09 15.51
N ARG A 58 -4.47 -14.63 16.59
CA ARG A 58 -5.17 -13.85 17.62
C ARG A 58 -4.28 -12.86 18.36
N ARG A 59 -2.97 -13.07 18.39
CA ARG A 59 -1.98 -12.17 18.99
C ARG A 59 -1.68 -10.96 18.09
N CYS A 60 -1.88 -11.11 16.78
CA CYS A 60 -1.55 -10.06 15.85
C CYS A 60 -2.50 -8.86 15.97
N ARG A 61 -1.92 -7.68 16.13
CA ARG A 61 -2.61 -6.39 16.18
C ARG A 61 -2.28 -5.53 14.97
N ALA A 62 -1.05 -5.66 14.46
CA ALA A 62 -0.57 -4.98 13.27
C ALA A 62 0.46 -5.86 12.56
N TRP A 63 0.74 -5.52 11.32
CA TRP A 63 1.71 -6.25 10.50
C TRP A 63 2.49 -5.28 9.61
N THR A 64 3.69 -5.68 9.23
CA THR A 64 4.50 -5.04 8.20
C THR A 64 5.01 -6.13 7.25
N PHE A 65 4.72 -5.96 5.98
CA PHE A 65 5.34 -6.71 4.90
C PHE A 65 6.54 -5.92 4.40
N ALA A 66 7.73 -6.52 4.50
CA ALA A 66 8.96 -5.97 3.94
C ALA A 66 9.24 -6.61 2.58
N TYR A 67 9.48 -5.78 1.57
CA TYR A 67 9.91 -6.26 0.26
C TYR A 67 11.33 -6.85 0.33
N PRO A 68 11.70 -7.75 -0.60
CA PRO A 68 13.07 -8.25 -0.70
C PRO A 68 14.07 -7.10 -0.81
N THR A 69 15.22 -7.29 -0.17
CA THR A 69 16.39 -6.42 -0.32
C THR A 69 17.55 -7.25 -0.86
N ASP A 70 18.63 -6.60 -1.30
CA ASP A 70 19.83 -7.29 -1.79
C ASP A 70 20.42 -8.25 -0.75
N THR A 71 20.20 -7.99 0.53
CA THR A 71 20.71 -8.79 1.66
C THR A 71 19.69 -9.76 2.22
N ALA A 72 18.39 -9.47 2.06
CA ALA A 72 17.29 -10.36 2.47
C ALA A 72 16.69 -11.01 1.22
N GLY A 73 17.07 -12.26 0.94
CA GLY A 73 16.72 -12.99 -0.27
C GLY A 73 15.24 -13.28 -0.51
N GLY A 74 14.31 -12.64 0.22
CA GLY A 74 12.87 -12.82 0.07
C GLY A 74 12.05 -11.80 0.86
N ALA A 75 10.76 -11.72 0.55
CA ALA A 75 9.83 -10.89 1.30
C ALA A 75 9.55 -11.47 2.69
N VAL A 76 9.41 -10.62 3.70
CA VAL A 76 9.19 -11.00 5.08
C VAL A 76 7.95 -10.32 5.64
N CYS A 77 7.11 -11.07 6.33
CA CYS A 77 5.99 -10.58 7.12
C CYS A 77 6.38 -10.49 8.61
N TRP A 78 6.29 -9.30 9.16
CA TRP A 78 6.50 -9.01 10.58
C TRP A 78 5.16 -8.87 11.28
N LEU A 79 4.86 -9.75 12.23
CA LEU A 79 3.63 -9.70 13.02
C LEU A 79 3.87 -9.00 14.35
N LYS A 80 2.99 -8.08 14.70
CA LYS A 80 3.14 -7.18 15.84
C LYS A 80 2.02 -7.39 16.87
N GLY A 81 2.40 -7.49 18.14
CA GLY A 81 1.48 -7.63 19.27
C GLY A 81 0.87 -6.30 19.74
N SER A 82 1.34 -5.18 19.20
CA SER A 82 0.84 -3.81 19.41
C SER A 82 0.64 -3.12 18.06
N VAL A 83 0.15 -1.89 18.08
CA VAL A 83 -0.03 -1.05 16.88
C VAL A 83 0.93 0.15 16.97
N PRO A 84 2.20 0.00 16.55
CA PRO A 84 3.14 1.13 16.53
C PRO A 84 2.68 2.22 15.55
N PRO A 85 3.10 3.48 15.77
CA PRO A 85 2.94 4.54 14.79
C PRO A 85 3.56 4.15 13.45
N ARG A 86 2.91 4.56 12.36
CA ARG A 86 3.46 4.35 11.03
C ARG A 86 4.53 5.40 10.71
N VAL A 87 5.56 4.97 10.01
CA VAL A 87 6.64 5.81 9.49
C VAL A 87 6.69 5.62 7.98
N GLN A 88 6.87 6.69 7.23
CA GLN A 88 7.01 6.59 5.78
C GLN A 88 8.33 5.89 5.44
N ASP A 89 8.22 4.77 4.74
CA ASP A 89 9.37 3.97 4.31
C ASP A 89 8.99 3.14 3.08
N ASN A 90 9.77 3.26 2.01
CA ASN A 90 9.55 2.56 0.75
C ASN A 90 9.86 1.06 0.83
N CYS A 91 10.41 0.58 1.94
CA CYS A 91 10.66 -0.85 2.15
C CYS A 91 9.39 -1.68 2.14
N CYS A 92 8.24 -1.03 2.50
CA CYS A 92 7.25 -1.83 3.20
C CYS A 92 5.80 -1.48 2.81
N VAL A 93 4.92 -2.42 3.10
CA VAL A 93 3.48 -2.20 3.21
C VAL A 93 3.07 -2.59 4.63
N SER A 94 2.35 -1.74 5.34
CA SER A 94 1.92 -2.06 6.69
C SER A 94 0.43 -1.83 6.92
N GLY A 95 -0.11 -2.56 7.89
CA GLY A 95 -1.52 -2.45 8.24
C GLY A 95 -1.78 -2.85 9.69
N VAL A 96 -2.99 -2.59 10.15
CA VAL A 96 -3.53 -3.15 11.38
C VAL A 96 -4.34 -4.39 11.07
N ARG A 97 -4.60 -5.24 12.06
CA ARG A 97 -5.50 -6.38 11.90
C ARG A 97 -6.87 -5.89 11.39
N GLY A 98 -7.46 -6.59 10.43
CA GLY A 98 -8.70 -6.18 9.76
C GLY A 98 -8.51 -5.16 8.64
N ALA A 99 -7.32 -4.61 8.49
CA ALA A 99 -6.98 -3.79 7.33
C ALA A 99 -6.57 -4.71 6.18
N GLY A 100 -7.52 -5.05 5.33
CA GLY A 100 -7.21 -5.70 4.05
C GLY A 100 -6.28 -4.82 3.22
N VAL A 101 -5.49 -5.44 2.34
CA VAL A 101 -4.70 -4.71 1.35
C VAL A 101 -5.68 -4.16 0.31
N VAL A 102 -6.09 -2.91 0.47
CA VAL A 102 -6.81 -2.18 -0.57
C VAL A 102 -5.77 -1.39 -1.34
N GLU A 103 -5.44 -1.89 -2.50
CA GLU A 103 -4.57 -1.20 -3.44
C GLU A 103 -5.32 0.01 -4.01
N PRO A 104 -4.75 1.23 -3.95
CA PRO A 104 -5.35 2.36 -4.63
C PRO A 104 -5.31 2.10 -6.13
N ARG A 105 -6.47 1.86 -6.72
CA ARG A 105 -6.64 1.67 -8.16
C ARG A 105 -7.05 2.98 -8.80
N SER A 106 -6.08 3.81 -9.09
CA SER A 106 -6.26 4.84 -10.11
C SER A 106 -5.48 4.40 -11.35
N ALA A 107 -6.02 4.63 -12.55
CA ALA A 107 -5.31 4.30 -13.78
C ALA A 107 -3.94 5.01 -13.88
N ALA A 108 -3.71 6.04 -13.07
CA ALA A 108 -2.45 6.75 -12.98
C ALA A 108 -1.39 6.05 -12.12
N MET A 109 -1.81 5.18 -11.17
CA MET A 109 -0.92 4.38 -10.34
C MET A 109 -1.67 3.15 -9.81
N GLU A 110 -1.20 1.98 -10.16
CA GLU A 110 -1.80 0.68 -9.83
C GLU A 110 -0.74 -0.18 -9.15
N THR A 111 -0.79 -0.28 -7.84
CA THR A 111 0.14 -1.12 -7.05
C THR A 111 -0.16 -2.59 -7.22
N SER A 112 0.87 -3.44 -7.12
CA SER A 112 0.83 -4.89 -7.36
C SER A 112 0.23 -5.26 -8.73
N ILE A 113 0.42 -4.40 -9.72
CA ILE A 113 -0.02 -4.59 -11.10
C ILE A 113 1.16 -4.47 -12.05
N ASP A 114 1.26 -5.42 -12.97
CA ASP A 114 2.12 -5.35 -14.15
C ASP A 114 1.24 -5.23 -15.41
N ARG A 115 1.59 -4.30 -16.29
CA ARG A 115 1.03 -4.18 -17.64
C ARG A 115 2.05 -4.76 -18.63
N PHE A 116 2.24 -6.08 -18.57
CA PHE A 116 3.30 -6.81 -19.27
C PHE A 116 3.28 -6.60 -20.79
N GLY A 117 4.44 -6.24 -21.34
CA GLY A 117 4.67 -6.04 -22.78
C GLY A 117 4.41 -4.61 -23.25
N GLY A 118 4.64 -4.39 -24.55
CA GLY A 118 4.54 -3.07 -25.18
C GLY A 118 5.70 -2.13 -24.83
N ASP A 119 6.78 -2.63 -24.22
CA ASP A 119 7.94 -1.86 -23.82
C ASP A 119 8.76 -1.41 -25.02
N TYR A 120 9.16 -0.15 -25.02
CA TYR A 120 10.09 0.40 -26.02
C TYR A 120 11.39 0.92 -25.38
N LYS A 121 11.38 1.10 -24.05
CA LYS A 121 12.51 1.55 -23.26
C LYS A 121 12.42 0.99 -21.86
N ASN A 122 13.56 0.54 -21.33
CA ASN A 122 13.71 0.18 -19.94
C ASN A 122 15.03 0.74 -19.40
N PHE A 123 15.08 1.00 -18.11
CA PHE A 123 16.28 1.49 -17.44
C PHE A 123 16.19 1.24 -15.93
N GLU A 124 17.37 1.19 -15.34
CA GLU A 124 17.50 1.08 -13.89
C GLU A 124 17.18 2.39 -13.21
N LEU A 125 16.51 2.31 -12.08
CA LEU A 125 16.22 3.43 -11.20
C LEU A 125 17.01 3.29 -9.91
N ASN A 126 17.61 4.39 -9.47
CA ASN A 126 18.10 4.45 -8.11
C ASN A 126 16.88 4.55 -7.16
N THR A 127 16.81 3.66 -6.17
CA THR A 127 15.71 3.66 -5.19
C THR A 127 15.59 4.97 -4.40
N ARG A 128 16.64 5.78 -4.35
CA ARG A 128 16.63 7.11 -3.73
C ARG A 128 15.86 8.16 -4.54
N ASP A 129 15.62 7.91 -5.81
CA ASP A 129 15.02 8.87 -6.76
C ASP A 129 13.47 8.79 -6.79
N GLY A 130 12.83 8.15 -5.81
CA GLY A 130 11.38 8.12 -5.69
C GLY A 130 10.70 6.91 -6.36
N GLY A 131 11.45 5.91 -6.83
CA GLY A 131 10.93 4.61 -7.25
C GLY A 131 9.84 4.70 -8.34
N ASP A 132 8.62 4.33 -8.01
CA ASP A 132 7.47 4.32 -8.92
C ASP A 132 7.08 5.73 -9.40
N ASP A 133 7.20 6.75 -8.56
CA ASP A 133 6.95 8.14 -8.97
C ASP A 133 7.98 8.62 -10.00
N ALA A 134 9.25 8.24 -9.88
CA ALA A 134 10.27 8.57 -10.87
C ALA A 134 10.00 7.89 -12.22
N CYS A 135 9.55 6.61 -12.21
CA CYS A 135 9.16 5.90 -13.42
C CYS A 135 7.94 6.56 -14.10
N LYS A 136 6.94 6.95 -13.31
CA LYS A 136 5.78 7.71 -13.79
C LYS A 136 6.19 9.06 -14.41
N ALA A 137 7.06 9.80 -13.74
CA ALA A 137 7.57 11.08 -14.22
C ALA A 137 8.31 10.92 -15.54
N ALA A 138 9.15 9.90 -15.68
CA ALA A 138 9.85 9.60 -16.94
C ALA A 138 8.88 9.28 -18.08
N CYS A 139 7.79 8.56 -17.81
CA CYS A 139 6.75 8.29 -18.80
C CYS A 139 5.97 9.56 -19.17
N THR A 140 5.67 10.40 -18.19
CA THR A 140 4.94 11.66 -18.41
C THR A 140 5.75 12.63 -19.29
N ALA A 141 7.07 12.65 -19.13
CA ALA A 141 7.99 13.49 -19.90
C ALA A 141 8.22 12.97 -21.33
N ASP A 142 7.97 11.71 -21.62
CA ASP A 142 8.19 11.12 -22.95
C ASP A 142 6.87 11.05 -23.74
N SER A 143 6.81 11.78 -24.86
CA SER A 143 5.61 11.86 -25.71
C SER A 143 5.19 10.52 -26.34
N LYS A 144 6.10 9.53 -26.44
CA LYS A 144 5.80 8.19 -26.94
C LYS A 144 5.19 7.29 -25.86
N CYS A 145 5.37 7.65 -24.58
CA CYS A 145 4.93 6.83 -23.48
C CYS A 145 3.42 6.93 -23.28
N ARG A 146 2.75 5.77 -23.22
CA ARG A 146 1.32 5.61 -22.96
C ARG A 146 1.05 5.03 -21.59
N ALA A 147 1.92 4.13 -21.15
CA ALA A 147 1.85 3.44 -19.88
C ALA A 147 3.26 3.14 -19.38
N TRP A 148 3.38 2.87 -18.10
CA TRP A 148 4.64 2.53 -17.47
C TRP A 148 4.47 1.38 -16.49
N THR A 149 5.56 0.69 -16.22
CA THR A 149 5.65 -0.29 -15.14
C THR A 149 6.97 -0.11 -14.41
N TYR A 150 6.89 0.02 -13.10
CA TYR A 150 8.02 -0.02 -12.18
C TYR A 150 8.09 -1.40 -11.54
N ALA A 151 9.29 -1.98 -11.50
CA ALA A 151 9.59 -3.19 -10.74
C ALA A 151 10.54 -2.84 -9.60
N ARG A 152 10.19 -3.26 -8.39
CA ARG A 152 11.06 -3.11 -7.22
C ARG A 152 12.34 -3.93 -7.37
N PRO A 153 13.43 -3.58 -6.65
CA PRO A 153 14.62 -4.42 -6.60
C PRO A 153 14.28 -5.88 -6.28
N GLY A 154 14.91 -6.81 -6.95
CA GLY A 154 14.67 -8.25 -6.78
C GLY A 154 13.50 -8.84 -7.56
N TYR A 155 12.65 -8.02 -8.22
CA TYR A 155 11.49 -8.53 -8.97
C TYR A 155 11.68 -8.60 -10.49
N ALA A 156 12.53 -7.76 -11.06
CA ALA A 156 12.86 -7.79 -12.49
C ALA A 156 14.37 -7.67 -12.74
N GLY A 157 15.17 -7.95 -11.74
CA GLY A 157 16.62 -7.82 -11.71
C GLY A 157 17.05 -7.46 -10.30
N LYS A 158 18.37 -7.27 -10.11
CA LYS A 158 18.93 -6.87 -8.82
C LYS A 158 18.44 -5.48 -8.40
N ASP A 159 18.46 -4.54 -9.34
CA ASP A 159 18.12 -3.16 -9.13
C ASP A 159 16.67 -2.87 -9.57
N ALA A 160 16.10 -1.75 -9.12
CA ALA A 160 14.79 -1.32 -9.55
C ALA A 160 14.77 -1.01 -11.04
N GLN A 161 13.72 -1.43 -11.73
CA GLN A 161 13.57 -1.27 -13.18
C GLN A 161 12.35 -0.43 -13.52
N CYS A 162 12.50 0.47 -14.48
CA CYS A 162 11.40 1.20 -15.08
C CYS A 162 11.22 0.77 -16.54
N PHE A 163 9.98 0.43 -16.91
CA PHE A 163 9.58 0.03 -18.26
C PHE A 163 8.62 1.05 -18.83
N LEU A 164 9.02 1.76 -19.89
CA LEU A 164 8.16 2.67 -20.62
C LEU A 164 7.50 1.97 -21.81
N LYS A 165 6.19 2.12 -21.94
CA LYS A 165 5.35 1.37 -22.87
C LYS A 165 4.67 2.29 -23.87
N LYS A 166 4.74 1.91 -25.16
CA LYS A 166 4.01 2.59 -26.26
C LYS A 166 2.56 2.12 -26.40
N GLU A 167 2.19 1.04 -25.71
CA GLU A 167 0.87 0.42 -25.75
C GLU A 167 0.35 0.23 -24.33
N ILE A 168 -0.95 0.45 -24.12
CA ILE A 168 -1.63 0.15 -22.88
C ILE A 168 -2.05 -1.31 -22.90
N LYS A 169 -1.34 -2.16 -22.16
CA LYS A 169 -1.69 -3.58 -22.02
C LYS A 169 -2.64 -3.80 -20.85
N PRO A 170 -3.44 -4.88 -20.85
CA PRO A 170 -4.31 -5.23 -19.73
C PRO A 170 -3.52 -5.38 -18.41
N PRO A 171 -4.08 -4.90 -17.28
CA PRO A 171 -3.44 -5.06 -15.97
C PRO A 171 -3.44 -6.53 -15.55
N ARG A 172 -2.31 -6.99 -15.00
CA ARG A 172 -2.16 -8.32 -14.41
C ARG A 172 -1.63 -8.16 -12.99
N ARG A 173 -2.22 -8.88 -12.04
CA ARG A 173 -1.73 -8.86 -10.66
C ARG A 173 -0.32 -9.46 -10.61
N LYS A 174 0.61 -8.68 -10.07
CA LYS A 174 2.01 -9.09 -9.90
C LYS A 174 2.63 -8.31 -8.76
N ALA A 175 2.91 -8.99 -7.65
CA ALA A 175 3.53 -8.38 -6.48
C ALA A 175 4.89 -7.76 -6.82
N GLY A 176 5.25 -6.67 -6.14
CA GLY A 176 6.50 -5.95 -6.36
C GLY A 176 6.52 -5.05 -7.61
N PHE A 177 5.41 -5.00 -8.35
CA PHE A 177 5.27 -4.12 -9.51
C PHE A 177 4.26 -3.01 -9.23
N THR A 178 4.50 -1.84 -9.80
CA THR A 178 3.55 -0.73 -9.87
C THR A 178 3.45 -0.29 -11.31
N SER A 179 2.24 -0.14 -11.82
CA SER A 179 2.00 0.32 -13.20
C SER A 179 1.10 1.53 -13.23
N GLY A 180 1.03 2.19 -14.39
CA GLY A 180 0.07 3.25 -14.61
C GLY A 180 -0.07 3.62 -16.07
N VAL A 181 -1.13 4.36 -16.37
CA VAL A 181 -1.44 4.93 -17.68
C VAL A 181 -1.32 6.44 -17.59
N VAL A 182 -0.70 7.08 -18.58
CA VAL A 182 -0.50 8.55 -18.60
C VAL A 182 -1.22 9.24 -19.76
N ARG A 183 -1.64 8.49 -20.80
CA ARG A 183 -2.33 9.05 -21.98
C ARG A 183 -3.30 8.06 -22.60
#